data_3e40fad95f3d049171a46887a2d30513
#
_entry.id   3e40fad95f3d049171a46887a2d30513
#
_cell.length_a   1.000
_cell.length_b   1.000
_cell.length_c   1.000
_cell.angle_alpha   90.00
_cell.angle_beta   90.00
_cell.angle_gamma   90.00
#
_symmetry.space_group_name_H-M   'P 1'
#
loop_
_entity.id
_entity.type
_entity.pdbx_description
1 polymer ?
#
loop_
_entity_poly.entity_id
_entity_poly.type
_entity_poly.pdbx_seq_one_letter_code
_entity_poly.pdbx_strand_id
1 'polypeptide(L)'
;MLLLSYFSDDTGNISLVRLKHFVGIVNIMKFENILYDNIGKLALITINRVQKHNAISLSTLEELNQAVEIAADDENVRVLAITGAGGKAFAAGADLNEVVDRDLRKALDPIIQGLALKLERTPKPTLAAIDGFCMGGGLEVALGCDLRIATHQSKFATPEGKLGIIPGGGATARLPRIVGRGWGMEMLIMGEAIDAKRALQIGLITRLVDQDQLLPEVIRIAEHLSELAPFVPRTMKAMVHFGMDSSLSGALMLEKYAQGALIQTEDKKEGLNAFLEKRKPVFKGK
;
A
#
# COMPACT_ATOMS: atom_id res chain seq x y z
N MET A 1 -3.58 1.39 27.33
CA MET A 1 -4.96 1.55 26.81
C MET A 1 -5.15 3.04 26.51
N LEU A 2 -4.88 3.46 25.28
CA LEU A 2 -5.02 4.86 24.83
C LEU A 2 -6.20 4.90 23.88
N LEU A 3 -7.27 5.56 24.32
CA LEU A 3 -8.44 5.87 23.52
C LEU A 3 -8.09 7.05 22.60
N LEU A 4 -8.08 6.81 21.29
CA LEU A 4 -8.09 7.85 20.28
C LEU A 4 -9.55 8.26 20.05
N SER A 5 -9.91 9.46 20.45
CA SER A 5 -11.20 10.04 20.10
C SER A 5 -11.04 10.93 18.87
N TYR A 6 -11.81 10.61 17.83
CA TYR A 6 -11.94 11.45 16.63
C TYR A 6 -13.05 12.49 16.89
N PHE A 7 -12.73 13.75 16.67
CA PHE A 7 -13.73 14.83 16.59
C PHE A 7 -13.70 15.42 15.19
N SER A 8 -14.87 15.51 14.57
CA SER A 8 -15.06 16.30 13.34
C SER A 8 -15.52 17.70 13.74
N ASP A 9 -14.96 18.73 13.10
CA ASP A 9 -15.51 20.08 13.16
C ASP A 9 -16.72 20.22 12.21
N ASP A 10 -17.46 21.29 12.35
CA ASP A 10 -18.68 21.59 11.56
C ASP A 10 -18.41 21.74 10.05
N THR A 11 -17.17 21.67 9.60
CA THR A 11 -16.74 21.73 8.19
C THR A 11 -16.33 20.38 7.62
N GLY A 12 -16.38 19.30 8.42
CA GLY A 12 -16.04 17.95 7.99
C GLY A 12 -14.53 17.65 7.92
N ASN A 13 -13.67 18.53 8.46
CA ASN A 13 -12.25 18.29 8.57
C ASN A 13 -11.93 17.54 9.87
N ILE A 14 -11.26 16.39 9.73
CA ILE A 14 -10.77 15.62 10.88
C ILE A 14 -9.42 16.22 11.28
N SER A 15 -9.38 16.96 12.40
CA SER A 15 -8.14 17.39 13.01
C SER A 15 -7.74 16.44 14.14
N LEU A 16 -6.58 15.83 14.03
CA LEU A 16 -5.97 15.06 15.11
C LEU A 16 -5.51 15.97 16.24
N VAL A 17 -6.08 15.80 17.44
CA VAL A 17 -5.63 16.50 18.64
C VAL A 17 -4.26 16.00 19.04
N ARG A 18 -3.31 16.94 19.07
CA ARG A 18 -1.92 16.78 19.50
C ARG A 18 -1.81 16.13 20.88
N LEU A 19 -1.09 15.02 20.98
CA LEU A 19 -0.39 14.64 22.21
C LEU A 19 0.92 15.46 22.30
N LYS A 20 0.98 16.37 23.27
CA LYS A 20 2.22 17.08 23.66
C LYS A 20 3.18 16.11 24.35
N HIS A 21 4.46 16.23 23.98
CA HIS A 21 5.71 15.74 24.52
C HIS A 21 6.37 14.62 23.72
N PHE A 22 7.03 15.03 22.63
CA PHE A 22 8.38 14.54 22.34
C PHE A 22 9.11 15.64 21.54
N VAL A 23 10.23 16.13 22.10
CA VAL A 23 11.09 17.14 21.47
C VAL A 23 11.93 16.45 20.40
N GLY A 24 11.61 16.72 19.16
CA GLY A 24 12.41 16.46 17.97
C GLY A 24 11.84 17.36 16.88
N ILE A 25 12.68 18.15 16.23
CA ILE A 25 12.29 19.03 15.12
C ILE A 25 11.74 18.14 14.01
N VAL A 26 10.44 17.88 14.02
CA VAL A 26 9.73 17.31 12.88
C VAL A 26 9.56 18.45 11.89
N ASN A 27 10.30 18.41 10.78
CA ASN A 27 10.00 19.21 9.61
C ASN A 27 8.60 18.76 9.17
N ILE A 28 7.56 19.54 9.51
CA ILE A 28 6.19 19.27 9.10
C ILE A 28 6.14 19.58 7.61
N MET A 29 6.43 18.58 6.77
CA MET A 29 6.11 18.69 5.36
C MET A 29 4.60 18.87 5.23
N LYS A 30 4.20 20.00 4.67
CA LYS A 30 2.79 20.34 4.51
C LYS A 30 2.36 19.84 3.14
N PHE A 31 1.81 18.63 3.10
CA PHE A 31 1.09 18.12 1.93
C PHE A 31 -0.30 18.78 1.84
N GLU A 32 -0.81 18.97 0.64
CA GLU A 32 -2.13 19.57 0.41
C GLU A 32 -3.21 18.51 0.20
N ASN A 33 -2.85 17.41 -0.47
CA ASN A 33 -3.78 16.36 -0.92
C ASN A 33 -3.68 15.07 -0.11
N ILE A 34 -2.67 14.94 0.74
CA ILE A 34 -2.46 13.76 1.58
C ILE A 34 -2.14 14.16 3.01
N LEU A 35 -2.33 13.22 3.94
CA LEU A 35 -1.79 13.31 5.30
C LEU A 35 -0.70 12.25 5.45
N TYR A 36 0.33 12.55 6.25
CA TYR A 36 1.41 11.63 6.56
C TYR A 36 1.58 11.55 8.07
N ASP A 37 1.36 10.37 8.63
CA ASP A 37 1.43 10.11 10.05
C ASP A 37 2.34 8.93 10.36
N ASN A 38 3.13 9.02 11.44
CA ASN A 38 3.89 7.91 11.99
C ASN A 38 3.16 7.35 13.22
N ILE A 39 2.72 6.09 13.16
CA ILE A 39 2.08 5.34 14.24
C ILE A 39 3.03 4.21 14.66
N GLY A 40 3.84 4.45 15.68
CA GLY A 40 4.90 3.51 16.05
C GLY A 40 5.90 3.32 14.91
N LYS A 41 5.94 2.13 14.32
CA LYS A 41 6.80 1.77 13.18
C LYS A 41 6.08 1.80 11.82
N LEU A 42 4.82 2.22 11.80
CA LEU A 42 3.99 2.36 10.61
C LEU A 42 4.03 3.80 10.11
N ALA A 43 4.39 4.02 8.84
CA ALA A 43 4.05 5.25 8.11
C ALA A 43 2.68 5.07 7.46
N LEU A 44 1.73 5.89 7.84
CA LEU A 44 0.38 5.92 7.28
C LEU A 44 0.25 7.13 6.36
N ILE A 45 0.02 6.88 5.08
CA ILE A 45 -0.26 7.89 4.06
C ILE A 45 -1.75 7.86 3.78
N THR A 46 -2.44 8.98 4.02
CA THR A 46 -3.90 9.09 3.81
C THR A 46 -4.18 10.05 2.66
N ILE A 47 -4.78 9.56 1.58
CA ILE A 47 -5.28 10.42 0.49
C ILE A 47 -6.44 11.24 1.05
N ASN A 48 -6.33 12.57 1.03
CA ASN A 48 -7.27 13.48 1.69
C ASN A 48 -7.91 14.48 0.72
N ARG A 49 -8.60 13.94 -0.29
CA ARG A 49 -9.42 14.72 -1.23
C ARG A 49 -10.87 14.25 -1.17
N VAL A 50 -11.44 14.24 0.03
CA VAL A 50 -12.76 13.66 0.35
C VAL A 50 -13.87 14.17 -0.58
N GLN A 51 -13.89 15.48 -0.88
CA GLN A 51 -14.88 16.12 -1.76
C GLN A 51 -14.81 15.62 -3.23
N LYS A 52 -13.70 15.00 -3.61
CA LYS A 52 -13.48 14.39 -4.94
C LYS A 52 -13.36 12.86 -4.86
N HIS A 53 -13.90 12.24 -3.81
CA HIS A 53 -13.79 10.80 -3.56
C HIS A 53 -12.35 10.29 -3.65
N ASN A 54 -11.39 11.08 -3.16
CA ASN A 54 -9.96 10.78 -3.20
C ASN A 54 -9.42 10.51 -4.62
N ALA A 55 -9.99 11.17 -5.64
CA ALA A 55 -9.46 11.10 -7.00
C ALA A 55 -8.01 11.58 -7.04
N ILE A 56 -7.18 10.86 -7.77
CA ILE A 56 -5.73 11.05 -7.83
C ILE A 56 -5.41 12.04 -8.95
N SER A 57 -5.04 13.28 -8.58
CA SER A 57 -4.49 14.29 -9.49
C SER A 57 -2.97 14.12 -9.64
N LEU A 58 -2.36 14.84 -10.57
CA LEU A 58 -0.91 14.89 -10.73
C LEU A 58 -0.22 15.34 -9.43
N SER A 59 -0.74 16.41 -8.80
CA SER A 59 -0.22 16.90 -7.52
C SER A 59 -0.35 15.86 -6.41
N THR A 60 -1.47 15.14 -6.34
CA THR A 60 -1.64 14.03 -5.38
C THR A 60 -0.61 12.93 -5.63
N LEU A 61 -0.33 12.59 -6.90
CA LEU A 61 0.69 11.60 -7.26
C LEU A 61 2.10 12.03 -6.87
N GLU A 62 2.45 13.29 -7.07
CA GLU A 62 3.74 13.85 -6.66
C GLU A 62 3.90 13.76 -5.14
N GLU A 63 2.88 14.16 -4.38
CA GLU A 63 2.88 14.05 -2.92
C GLU A 63 2.96 12.59 -2.43
N LEU A 64 2.22 11.66 -3.05
CA LEU A 64 2.31 10.23 -2.74
C LEU A 64 3.70 9.68 -3.01
N ASN A 65 4.31 10.03 -4.15
CA ASN A 65 5.67 9.63 -4.49
C ASN A 65 6.69 10.11 -3.46
N GLN A 66 6.58 11.38 -3.06
CA GLN A 66 7.45 11.98 -2.05
C GLN A 66 7.24 11.32 -0.67
N ALA A 67 5.99 11.08 -0.27
CA ALA A 67 5.68 10.44 1.01
C ALA A 67 6.21 8.99 1.07
N VAL A 68 6.14 8.24 -0.03
CA VAL A 68 6.71 6.89 -0.13
C VAL A 68 8.23 6.92 -0.01
N GLU A 69 8.93 7.89 -0.61
CA GLU A 69 10.38 8.07 -0.47
C GLU A 69 10.78 8.39 0.96
N ILE A 70 10.09 9.35 1.59
CA ILE A 70 10.31 9.69 3.01
C ILE A 70 10.16 8.45 3.89
N ALA A 71 9.07 7.69 3.71
CA ALA A 71 8.83 6.48 4.47
C ALA A 71 9.87 5.39 4.19
N ALA A 72 10.37 5.29 2.94
CA ALA A 72 11.39 4.32 2.57
C ALA A 72 12.74 4.62 3.24
N ASP A 73 13.11 5.90 3.37
CA ASP A 73 14.40 6.35 3.90
C ASP A 73 14.42 6.48 5.43
N ASP A 74 13.26 6.62 6.09
CA ASP A 74 13.19 6.73 7.55
C ASP A 74 13.47 5.39 8.24
N GLU A 75 14.61 5.26 8.91
CA GLU A 75 15.01 4.04 9.65
C GLU A 75 14.02 3.64 10.77
N ASN A 76 13.23 4.59 11.27
CA ASN A 76 12.21 4.31 12.28
C ASN A 76 10.97 3.66 11.69
N VAL A 77 10.72 3.81 10.39
CA VAL A 77 9.60 3.19 9.70
C VAL A 77 9.97 1.76 9.27
N ARG A 78 9.10 0.82 9.55
CA ARG A 78 9.24 -0.60 9.18
C ARG A 78 8.19 -1.06 8.18
N VAL A 79 7.06 -0.39 8.14
CA VAL A 79 5.90 -0.71 7.31
C VAL A 79 5.29 0.59 6.79
N LEU A 80 4.80 0.57 5.57
CA LEU A 80 4.08 1.68 4.94
C LEU A 80 2.66 1.25 4.63
N ALA A 81 1.67 2.09 4.95
CA ALA A 81 0.28 1.88 4.53
C ALA A 81 -0.26 3.09 3.79
N ILE A 82 -1.09 2.84 2.79
CA ILE A 82 -1.86 3.87 2.08
C ILE A 82 -3.35 3.62 2.36
N THR A 83 -4.09 4.70 2.63
CA THR A 83 -5.54 4.67 2.82
C THR A 83 -6.20 5.92 2.23
N GLY A 84 -7.53 5.98 2.23
CA GLY A 84 -8.31 7.14 1.82
C GLY A 84 -9.10 7.73 2.99
N ALA A 85 -9.14 9.05 3.11
CA ALA A 85 -9.94 9.75 4.11
C ALA A 85 -11.44 9.67 3.79
N GLY A 86 -12.29 9.86 4.82
CA GLY A 86 -13.74 10.08 4.69
C GLY A 86 -14.59 8.81 4.57
N GLY A 87 -14.02 7.60 4.58
CA GLY A 87 -14.75 6.32 4.67
C GLY A 87 -15.66 5.97 3.48
N LYS A 88 -15.61 6.76 2.37
CA LYS A 88 -16.42 6.51 1.17
C LYS A 88 -15.61 5.97 0.01
N ALA A 89 -14.34 6.32 -0.07
CA ALA A 89 -13.45 5.88 -1.12
C ALA A 89 -12.00 5.80 -0.61
N PHE A 90 -11.34 4.71 -0.94
CA PHE A 90 -9.88 4.66 -0.94
C PHE A 90 -9.33 5.63 -1.98
N ALA A 91 -9.69 5.43 -3.25
CA ALA A 91 -9.50 6.37 -4.35
C ALA A 91 -10.43 6.00 -5.51
N ALA A 92 -11.13 6.99 -6.07
CA ALA A 92 -12.09 6.79 -7.15
C ALA A 92 -11.44 6.72 -8.55
N GLY A 93 -10.12 6.76 -8.64
CA GLY A 93 -9.36 6.75 -9.88
C GLY A 93 -8.60 8.05 -10.13
N ALA A 94 -8.10 8.23 -11.36
CA ALA A 94 -7.47 9.48 -11.78
C ALA A 94 -8.48 10.65 -11.78
N ASP A 95 -8.01 11.88 -11.55
CA ASP A 95 -8.86 13.08 -11.71
C ASP A 95 -9.16 13.27 -13.19
N LEU A 96 -10.42 13.00 -13.59
CA LEU A 96 -10.84 12.98 -15.00
C LEU A 96 -10.67 14.35 -15.69
N ASN A 97 -10.71 15.45 -14.94
CA ASN A 97 -10.45 16.77 -15.52
C ASN A 97 -9.02 16.90 -16.07
N GLU A 98 -8.07 16.15 -15.50
CA GLU A 98 -6.68 16.14 -15.98
C GLU A 98 -6.47 15.10 -17.10
N VAL A 99 -7.35 14.11 -17.20
CA VAL A 99 -7.27 13.05 -18.24
C VAL A 99 -7.81 13.54 -19.57
N VAL A 100 -8.87 14.37 -19.58
CA VAL A 100 -9.54 14.87 -20.80
C VAL A 100 -8.56 15.54 -21.76
N ASP A 101 -7.61 16.35 -21.25
CA ASP A 101 -6.66 17.12 -22.06
C ASP A 101 -5.30 16.41 -22.20
N ARG A 102 -5.26 15.09 -21.94
CA ARG A 102 -4.01 14.31 -22.11
C ARG A 102 -3.76 14.02 -23.58
N ASP A 103 -2.67 14.56 -24.10
CA ASP A 103 -2.12 14.18 -25.40
C ASP A 103 -1.32 12.87 -25.32
N LEU A 104 -0.87 12.37 -26.49
CA LEU A 104 -0.07 11.15 -26.60
C LEU A 104 1.21 11.23 -25.76
N ARG A 105 1.90 12.37 -25.73
CA ARG A 105 3.15 12.55 -24.99
C ARG A 105 2.94 12.42 -23.49
N LYS A 106 1.90 13.05 -22.95
CA LYS A 106 1.51 12.93 -21.54
C LYS A 106 0.97 11.53 -21.22
N ALA A 107 0.30 10.87 -22.17
CA ALA A 107 -0.20 9.51 -21.98
C ALA A 107 0.93 8.46 -21.93
N LEU A 108 2.05 8.72 -22.61
CA LEU A 108 3.23 7.85 -22.57
C LEU A 108 4.09 8.06 -21.31
N ASP A 109 3.79 9.08 -20.49
CA ASP A 109 4.43 9.26 -19.19
C ASP A 109 3.68 8.43 -18.12
N PRO A 110 4.28 7.34 -17.62
CA PRO A 110 3.57 6.35 -16.79
C PRO A 110 3.54 6.75 -15.30
N ILE A 111 2.96 7.90 -14.96
CA ILE A 111 3.04 8.50 -13.62
C ILE A 111 2.45 7.58 -12.53
N ILE A 112 1.23 7.05 -12.72
CA ILE A 112 0.60 6.11 -11.76
C ILE A 112 1.37 4.78 -11.75
N GLN A 113 1.82 4.31 -12.92
CA GLN A 113 2.66 3.12 -13.03
C GLN A 113 3.97 3.27 -12.25
N GLY A 114 4.56 4.48 -12.28
CA GLY A 114 5.77 4.82 -11.53
C GLY A 114 5.58 4.68 -10.02
N LEU A 115 4.46 5.19 -9.47
CA LEU A 115 4.13 5.06 -8.06
C LEU A 115 3.92 3.58 -7.66
N ALA A 116 3.14 2.83 -8.45
CA ALA A 116 2.91 1.41 -8.18
C ALA A 116 4.23 0.61 -8.19
N LEU A 117 5.12 0.90 -9.16
CA LEU A 117 6.44 0.27 -9.22
C LEU A 117 7.34 0.68 -8.03
N LYS A 118 7.24 1.92 -7.55
CA LYS A 118 7.95 2.40 -6.36
C LYS A 118 7.47 1.66 -5.10
N LEU A 119 6.16 1.45 -4.94
CA LEU A 119 5.58 0.66 -3.85
C LEU A 119 6.08 -0.80 -3.88
N GLU A 120 6.13 -1.42 -5.05
CA GLU A 120 6.67 -2.77 -5.22
C GLU A 120 8.17 -2.86 -4.88
N ARG A 121 8.95 -1.84 -5.25
CA ARG A 121 10.43 -1.83 -5.05
C ARG A 121 10.86 -1.29 -3.70
N THR A 122 9.98 -0.63 -2.97
CA THR A 122 10.26 -0.14 -1.61
C THR A 122 10.76 -1.32 -0.73
N PRO A 123 11.86 -1.15 0.00
CA PRO A 123 12.44 -2.23 0.81
C PRO A 123 11.61 -2.58 2.05
N LYS A 124 10.51 -1.90 2.27
CA LYS A 124 9.58 -2.10 3.39
C LYS A 124 8.28 -2.72 2.89
N PRO A 125 7.63 -3.57 3.68
CA PRO A 125 6.27 -4.03 3.37
C PRO A 125 5.30 -2.87 3.20
N THR A 126 4.44 -2.97 2.17
CA THR A 126 3.44 -1.96 1.81
C THR A 126 2.03 -2.52 1.91
N LEU A 127 1.13 -1.76 2.52
CA LEU A 127 -0.25 -2.14 2.77
C LEU A 127 -1.20 -1.15 2.08
N ALA A 128 -2.25 -1.64 1.42
CA ALA A 128 -3.40 -0.84 1.03
C ALA A 128 -4.55 -1.12 2.03
N ALA A 129 -4.94 -0.09 2.77
CA ALA A 129 -6.06 -0.12 3.70
C ALA A 129 -7.28 0.49 3.01
N ILE A 130 -8.18 -0.35 2.53
CA ILE A 130 -9.21 0.03 1.55
C ILE A 130 -10.57 0.14 2.23
N ASP A 131 -11.13 1.34 2.24
CA ASP A 131 -12.49 1.59 2.68
C ASP A 131 -13.31 2.26 1.59
N GLY A 132 -14.44 1.69 1.21
CA GLY A 132 -15.28 2.17 0.13
C GLY A 132 -14.73 1.91 -1.29
N PHE A 133 -14.89 2.87 -2.19
CA PHE A 133 -14.54 2.70 -3.61
C PHE A 133 -13.02 2.67 -3.84
N CYS A 134 -12.55 1.64 -4.54
CA CYS A 134 -11.18 1.48 -5.02
C CYS A 134 -11.23 1.21 -6.53
N MET A 135 -11.19 2.28 -7.33
CA MET A 135 -11.52 2.25 -8.75
C MET A 135 -10.36 2.74 -9.62
N GLY A 136 -10.21 2.17 -10.81
CA GLY A 136 -9.25 2.63 -11.82
C GLY A 136 -7.84 2.84 -11.27
N GLY A 137 -7.29 4.05 -11.43
CA GLY A 137 -5.98 4.42 -10.89
C GLY A 137 -5.83 4.19 -9.38
N GLY A 138 -6.92 4.28 -8.60
CA GLY A 138 -6.93 3.92 -7.17
C GLY A 138 -6.69 2.42 -6.97
N LEU A 139 -7.33 1.57 -7.77
CA LEU A 139 -7.05 0.13 -7.74
C LEU A 139 -5.61 -0.15 -8.19
N GLU A 140 -5.10 0.57 -9.20
CA GLU A 140 -3.73 0.41 -9.67
C GLU A 140 -2.67 0.73 -8.59
N VAL A 141 -2.90 1.75 -7.77
CA VAL A 141 -2.06 2.03 -6.58
C VAL A 141 -2.17 0.90 -5.56
N ALA A 142 -3.37 0.42 -5.27
CA ALA A 142 -3.57 -0.70 -4.35
C ALA A 142 -2.92 -2.01 -4.83
N LEU A 143 -2.90 -2.27 -6.15
CA LEU A 143 -2.21 -3.42 -6.75
C LEU A 143 -0.69 -3.34 -6.62
N GLY A 144 -0.12 -2.15 -6.51
CA GLY A 144 1.32 -1.95 -6.24
C GLY A 144 1.72 -2.21 -4.78
N CYS A 145 0.76 -2.31 -3.85
CA CYS A 145 1.04 -2.68 -2.47
C CYS A 145 1.19 -4.21 -2.31
N ASP A 146 1.94 -4.65 -1.29
CA ASP A 146 2.14 -6.08 -1.01
C ASP A 146 0.84 -6.74 -0.50
N LEU A 147 0.18 -6.10 0.46
CA LEU A 147 -1.05 -6.59 1.06
C LEU A 147 -2.21 -5.60 0.85
N ARG A 148 -3.40 -6.13 0.67
CA ARG A 148 -4.66 -5.36 0.55
C ARG A 148 -5.64 -5.84 1.59
N ILE A 149 -6.00 -4.93 2.49
CA ILE A 149 -7.00 -5.13 3.55
C ILE A 149 -8.20 -4.26 3.19
N ALA A 150 -9.40 -4.80 3.23
CA ALA A 150 -10.59 -4.06 2.86
C ALA A 150 -11.72 -4.18 3.87
N THR A 151 -12.61 -3.21 3.85
CA THR A 151 -13.87 -3.26 4.60
C THR A 151 -14.96 -3.96 3.80
N HIS A 152 -16.02 -4.43 4.48
CA HIS A 152 -17.17 -5.09 3.85
C HIS A 152 -17.90 -4.22 2.82
N GLN A 153 -17.82 -2.90 2.95
CA GLN A 153 -18.44 -1.94 2.00
C GLN A 153 -17.58 -1.64 0.77
N SER A 154 -16.33 -2.13 0.73
CA SER A 154 -15.41 -1.84 -0.37
C SER A 154 -15.87 -2.43 -1.69
N LYS A 155 -15.62 -1.69 -2.78
CA LYS A 155 -15.90 -2.10 -4.15
C LYS A 155 -14.70 -1.81 -5.05
N PHE A 156 -14.45 -2.71 -5.99
CA PHE A 156 -13.27 -2.71 -6.85
C PHE A 156 -13.67 -2.78 -8.31
N ALA A 157 -13.12 -1.92 -9.16
CA ALA A 157 -13.33 -1.98 -10.61
C ALA A 157 -12.17 -1.32 -11.39
N THR A 158 -12.09 -1.68 -12.66
CA THR A 158 -11.30 -0.99 -13.70
C THR A 158 -12.26 -0.45 -14.77
N PRO A 159 -12.94 0.70 -14.53
CA PRO A 159 -14.02 1.19 -15.38
C PRO A 159 -13.54 1.93 -16.63
N GLU A 160 -12.23 1.97 -16.91
CA GLU A 160 -11.59 2.77 -17.95
C GLU A 160 -12.15 2.47 -19.36
N GLY A 161 -12.56 1.22 -19.63
CA GLY A 161 -13.19 0.85 -20.88
C GLY A 161 -14.46 1.64 -21.22
N LYS A 162 -15.22 2.07 -20.21
CA LYS A 162 -16.40 2.93 -20.36
C LYS A 162 -16.03 4.37 -20.76
N LEU A 163 -14.77 4.76 -20.61
CA LEU A 163 -14.23 6.06 -20.98
C LEU A 163 -13.46 6.00 -22.32
N GLY A 164 -13.44 4.86 -23.00
CA GLY A 164 -12.71 4.67 -24.26
C GLY A 164 -11.20 4.54 -24.12
N ILE A 165 -10.71 4.24 -22.91
CA ILE A 165 -9.28 4.03 -22.61
C ILE A 165 -9.09 2.73 -21.85
N ILE A 166 -7.83 2.34 -21.65
CA ILE A 166 -7.45 1.19 -20.80
C ILE A 166 -6.81 1.70 -19.50
N PRO A 167 -6.73 0.87 -18.43
CA PRO A 167 -5.92 1.16 -17.27
C PRO A 167 -4.45 1.42 -17.65
N GLY A 168 -3.90 2.55 -17.22
CA GLY A 168 -2.54 2.98 -17.60
C GLY A 168 -1.50 2.87 -16.47
N GLY A 169 -1.94 2.57 -15.24
CA GLY A 169 -1.06 2.45 -14.06
C GLY A 169 -0.57 1.03 -13.79
N GLY A 170 -0.89 0.06 -14.66
CA GLY A 170 -0.39 -1.31 -14.61
C GLY A 170 -1.40 -2.38 -14.19
N ALA A 171 -2.70 -2.07 -14.11
CA ALA A 171 -3.73 -3.07 -13.79
C ALA A 171 -3.76 -4.21 -14.83
N THR A 172 -3.56 -3.91 -16.12
CA THR A 172 -3.51 -4.93 -17.17
C THR A 172 -2.42 -5.98 -16.97
N ALA A 173 -1.32 -5.60 -16.30
CA ALA A 173 -0.22 -6.51 -15.98
C ALA A 173 -0.37 -7.17 -14.60
N ARG A 174 -0.75 -6.39 -13.57
CA ARG A 174 -0.78 -6.85 -12.16
C ARG A 174 -2.02 -7.65 -11.83
N LEU A 175 -3.19 -7.18 -12.25
CA LEU A 175 -4.46 -7.80 -11.87
C LEU A 175 -4.52 -9.29 -12.27
N PRO A 176 -4.22 -9.69 -13.52
CA PRO A 176 -4.23 -11.11 -13.89
C PRO A 176 -3.20 -11.97 -13.15
N ARG A 177 -2.09 -11.38 -12.70
CA ARG A 177 -1.09 -12.08 -11.89
C ARG A 177 -1.56 -12.33 -10.45
N ILE A 178 -2.44 -11.47 -9.94
CA ILE A 178 -2.98 -11.57 -8.58
C ILE A 178 -4.21 -12.48 -8.54
N VAL A 179 -5.20 -12.25 -9.42
CA VAL A 179 -6.51 -12.94 -9.38
C VAL A 179 -6.65 -14.06 -10.39
N GLY A 180 -5.59 -14.34 -11.17
CA GLY A 180 -5.62 -15.25 -12.28
C GLY A 180 -6.23 -14.61 -13.55
N ARG A 181 -5.92 -15.20 -14.73
CA ARG A 181 -6.27 -14.64 -16.03
C ARG A 181 -7.78 -14.47 -16.21
N GLY A 182 -8.58 -15.44 -15.72
CA GLY A 182 -10.04 -15.41 -15.91
C GLY A 182 -10.67 -14.17 -15.26
N TRP A 183 -10.45 -14.00 -13.98
CA TRP A 183 -10.95 -12.84 -13.23
C TRP A 183 -10.29 -11.53 -13.65
N GLY A 184 -9.00 -11.56 -14.02
CA GLY A 184 -8.32 -10.40 -14.57
C GLY A 184 -9.00 -9.90 -15.86
N MET A 185 -9.30 -10.79 -16.79
CA MET A 185 -10.02 -10.45 -18.05
C MET A 185 -11.44 -9.96 -17.78
N GLU A 186 -12.18 -10.63 -16.88
CA GLU A 186 -13.53 -10.23 -16.49
C GLU A 186 -13.55 -8.80 -15.97
N MET A 187 -12.72 -8.47 -14.98
CA MET A 187 -12.67 -7.14 -14.39
C MET A 187 -12.21 -6.07 -15.39
N LEU A 188 -11.20 -6.38 -16.22
CA LEU A 188 -10.62 -5.42 -17.18
C LEU A 188 -11.56 -5.12 -18.35
N ILE A 189 -12.26 -6.13 -18.90
CA ILE A 189 -13.09 -5.95 -20.07
C ILE A 189 -14.47 -5.43 -19.70
N MET A 190 -15.11 -6.02 -18.67
CA MET A 190 -16.45 -5.62 -18.26
C MET A 190 -16.44 -4.28 -17.52
N GLY A 191 -15.36 -3.98 -16.78
CA GLY A 191 -15.25 -2.75 -16.00
C GLY A 191 -16.34 -2.60 -14.94
N GLU A 192 -16.94 -3.73 -14.52
CA GLU A 192 -17.97 -3.77 -13.49
C GLU A 192 -17.35 -3.87 -12.11
N ALA A 193 -18.05 -3.30 -11.12
CA ALA A 193 -17.55 -3.32 -9.75
C ALA A 193 -17.87 -4.66 -9.09
N ILE A 194 -16.87 -5.29 -8.51
CA ILE A 194 -17.02 -6.43 -7.61
C ILE A 194 -17.04 -5.95 -6.15
N ASP A 195 -17.77 -6.67 -5.30
CA ASP A 195 -17.77 -6.42 -3.85
C ASP A 195 -16.55 -7.01 -3.13
N ALA A 196 -16.38 -6.64 -1.88
CA ALA A 196 -15.25 -7.07 -1.06
C ALA A 196 -15.25 -8.59 -0.78
N LYS A 197 -16.44 -9.23 -0.71
CA LYS A 197 -16.56 -10.67 -0.55
C LYS A 197 -16.02 -11.40 -1.77
N ARG A 198 -16.39 -10.95 -2.98
CA ARG A 198 -15.85 -11.50 -4.22
C ARG A 198 -14.34 -11.23 -4.32
N ALA A 199 -13.90 -10.02 -3.97
CA ALA A 199 -12.48 -9.65 -3.98
C ALA A 199 -11.65 -10.58 -3.09
N LEU A 200 -12.16 -10.97 -1.90
CA LEU A 200 -11.52 -11.96 -1.04
C LEU A 200 -11.48 -13.36 -1.68
N GLN A 201 -12.61 -13.81 -2.27
CA GLN A 201 -12.70 -15.14 -2.89
C GLN A 201 -11.71 -15.34 -4.03
N ILE A 202 -11.43 -14.30 -4.82
CA ILE A 202 -10.52 -14.37 -5.97
C ILE A 202 -9.06 -13.99 -5.62
N GLY A 203 -8.78 -13.67 -4.35
CA GLY A 203 -7.44 -13.31 -3.89
C GLY A 203 -7.01 -11.88 -4.22
N LEU A 204 -7.93 -10.99 -4.66
CA LEU A 204 -7.63 -9.58 -4.86
C LEU A 204 -7.27 -8.89 -3.55
N ILE A 205 -7.97 -9.22 -2.47
CA ILE A 205 -7.65 -8.81 -1.11
C ILE A 205 -7.32 -10.03 -0.25
N THR A 206 -6.54 -9.83 0.80
CA THR A 206 -6.13 -10.92 1.70
C THR A 206 -6.88 -10.91 3.04
N ARG A 207 -7.52 -9.79 3.38
CA ARG A 207 -8.27 -9.62 4.62
C ARG A 207 -9.51 -8.77 4.39
N LEU A 208 -10.58 -9.17 5.08
CA LEU A 208 -11.87 -8.49 5.08
C LEU A 208 -12.26 -8.21 6.53
N VAL A 209 -12.53 -6.96 6.86
CA VAL A 209 -12.78 -6.49 8.23
C VAL A 209 -13.96 -5.52 8.28
N ASP A 210 -14.49 -5.27 9.45
CA ASP A 210 -15.45 -4.21 9.69
C ASP A 210 -14.75 -2.84 9.58
N GLN A 211 -15.52 -1.80 9.31
CA GLN A 211 -14.98 -0.46 9.03
C GLN A 211 -14.14 0.10 10.19
N ASP A 212 -14.64 -0.05 11.41
CA ASP A 212 -13.97 0.36 12.63
C ASP A 212 -12.71 -0.48 12.96
N GLN A 213 -12.59 -1.66 12.34
CA GLN A 213 -11.45 -2.57 12.52
C GLN A 213 -10.35 -2.39 11.46
N LEU A 214 -10.57 -1.56 10.42
CA LEU A 214 -9.58 -1.42 9.33
C LEU A 214 -8.24 -0.89 9.83
N LEU A 215 -8.22 0.25 10.51
CA LEU A 215 -6.98 0.83 11.03
C LEU A 215 -6.37 -0.02 12.17
N PRO A 216 -7.13 -0.53 13.15
CA PRO A 216 -6.61 -1.50 14.12
C PRO A 216 -5.92 -2.71 13.49
N GLU A 217 -6.49 -3.31 12.42
CA GLU A 217 -5.89 -4.44 11.74
C GLU A 217 -4.59 -4.06 11.00
N VAL A 218 -4.55 -2.89 10.35
CA VAL A 218 -3.33 -2.37 9.72
C VAL A 218 -2.21 -2.17 10.74
N ILE A 219 -2.54 -1.58 11.91
CA ILE A 219 -1.58 -1.38 13.00
C ILE A 219 -1.08 -2.73 13.53
N ARG A 220 -1.98 -3.68 13.77
CA ARG A 220 -1.63 -5.03 14.22
C ARG A 220 -0.68 -5.74 13.25
N ILE A 221 -0.92 -5.62 11.94
CA ILE A 221 -0.03 -6.19 10.91
C ILE A 221 1.33 -5.48 10.95
N ALA A 222 1.35 -4.16 11.06
CA ALA A 222 2.58 -3.38 11.12
C ALA A 222 3.41 -3.72 12.37
N GLU A 223 2.79 -3.90 13.51
CA GLU A 223 3.44 -4.37 14.74
C GLU A 223 4.07 -5.75 14.54
N HIS A 224 3.30 -6.72 14.01
CA HIS A 224 3.80 -8.05 13.71
C HIS A 224 4.99 -8.05 12.75
N LEU A 225 4.90 -7.30 11.65
CA LEU A 225 6.01 -7.17 10.69
C LEU A 225 7.22 -6.46 11.27
N SER A 226 7.01 -5.57 12.23
CA SER A 226 8.09 -4.84 12.91
C SER A 226 8.86 -5.71 13.93
N GLU A 227 8.27 -6.82 14.37
CA GLU A 227 8.94 -7.82 15.22
C GLU A 227 9.89 -8.74 14.42
N LEU A 228 9.81 -8.76 13.08
CA LEU A 228 10.69 -9.55 12.24
C LEU A 228 12.05 -8.87 12.05
N ALA A 229 13.10 -9.68 11.79
CA ALA A 229 14.40 -9.15 11.38
C ALA A 229 14.24 -8.30 10.09
N PRO A 230 14.78 -7.06 10.04
CA PRO A 230 14.48 -6.09 8.96
C PRO A 230 14.73 -6.61 7.55
N PHE A 231 15.79 -7.39 7.37
CA PHE A 231 16.15 -7.93 6.06
C PHE A 231 15.21 -9.05 5.58
N VAL A 232 14.47 -9.71 6.48
CA VAL A 232 13.61 -10.86 6.11
C VAL A 232 12.43 -10.44 5.23
N PRO A 233 11.51 -9.55 5.65
CA PRO A 233 10.39 -9.14 4.81
C PRO A 233 10.86 -8.42 3.53
N ARG A 234 11.92 -7.62 3.60
CA ARG A 234 12.55 -6.99 2.44
C ARG A 234 12.99 -8.02 1.39
N THR A 235 13.72 -9.05 1.84
CA THR A 235 14.24 -10.08 0.95
C THR A 235 13.11 -10.94 0.38
N MET A 236 12.14 -11.36 1.20
CA MET A 236 10.97 -12.12 0.74
C MET A 236 10.20 -11.36 -0.33
N LYS A 237 9.92 -10.06 -0.11
CA LYS A 237 9.26 -9.20 -1.09
C LYS A 237 10.01 -9.18 -2.43
N ALA A 238 11.32 -8.93 -2.40
CA ALA A 238 12.15 -8.93 -3.59
C ALA A 238 12.15 -10.29 -4.32
N MET A 239 12.25 -11.39 -3.57
CA MET A 239 12.24 -12.75 -4.15
C MET A 239 10.93 -13.09 -4.82
N VAL A 240 9.78 -12.70 -4.24
CA VAL A 240 8.47 -12.91 -4.86
C VAL A 240 8.35 -12.10 -6.15
N HIS A 241 8.67 -10.79 -6.13
CA HIS A 241 8.57 -9.96 -7.33
C HIS A 241 9.47 -10.44 -8.46
N PHE A 242 10.76 -10.65 -8.21
CA PHE A 242 11.69 -11.15 -9.23
C PHE A 242 11.37 -12.58 -9.66
N GLY A 243 10.92 -13.41 -8.73
CA GLY A 243 10.55 -14.79 -9.00
C GLY A 243 9.37 -14.92 -9.96
N MET A 244 8.37 -14.06 -9.83
CA MET A 244 7.20 -14.05 -10.74
C MET A 244 7.53 -13.62 -12.17
N ASP A 245 8.64 -12.90 -12.38
CA ASP A 245 9.07 -12.43 -13.71
C ASP A 245 10.22 -13.29 -14.29
N SER A 246 10.68 -14.34 -13.57
CA SER A 246 11.76 -15.21 -13.99
C SER A 246 11.31 -16.65 -14.23
N SER A 247 12.20 -17.49 -14.81
CA SER A 247 11.97 -18.93 -14.83
C SER A 247 12.05 -19.51 -13.42
N LEU A 248 11.34 -20.62 -13.16
CA LEU A 248 11.42 -21.30 -11.86
C LEU A 248 12.85 -21.60 -11.42
N SER A 249 13.70 -22.05 -12.33
CA SER A 249 15.12 -22.32 -12.04
C SER A 249 15.89 -21.06 -11.65
N GLY A 250 15.59 -19.91 -12.32
CA GLY A 250 16.17 -18.62 -11.97
C GLY A 250 15.70 -18.13 -10.60
N ALA A 251 14.41 -18.25 -10.32
CA ALA A 251 13.83 -17.90 -9.01
C ALA A 251 14.46 -18.71 -7.87
N LEU A 252 14.58 -20.05 -8.02
CA LEU A 252 15.20 -20.92 -7.03
C LEU A 252 16.70 -20.63 -6.82
N MET A 253 17.41 -20.23 -7.89
CA MET A 253 18.80 -19.80 -7.77
C MET A 253 18.92 -18.50 -6.95
N LEU A 254 18.08 -17.50 -7.22
CA LEU A 254 18.04 -16.24 -6.45
C LEU A 254 17.70 -16.50 -4.97
N GLU A 255 16.69 -17.35 -4.71
CA GLU A 255 16.31 -17.73 -3.34
C GLU A 255 17.48 -18.35 -2.58
N LYS A 256 18.24 -19.27 -3.23
CA LYS A 256 19.43 -19.89 -2.63
C LYS A 256 20.48 -18.84 -2.21
N TYR A 257 20.77 -17.85 -3.05
CA TYR A 257 21.73 -16.81 -2.72
C TYR A 257 21.19 -15.84 -1.67
N ALA A 258 19.93 -15.48 -1.75
CA ALA A 258 19.26 -14.64 -0.75
C ALA A 258 19.27 -15.29 0.64
N GLN A 259 18.94 -16.59 0.71
CA GLN A 259 19.04 -17.37 1.94
C GLN A 259 20.48 -17.44 2.47
N GLY A 260 21.46 -17.67 1.58
CA GLY A 260 22.89 -17.67 1.94
C GLY A 260 23.34 -16.34 2.55
N ALA A 261 22.87 -15.21 2.02
CA ALA A 261 23.15 -13.88 2.55
C ALA A 261 22.54 -13.68 3.96
N LEU A 262 21.27 -14.06 4.14
CA LEU A 262 20.58 -13.92 5.42
C LEU A 262 21.21 -14.83 6.52
N ILE A 263 21.74 -15.99 6.17
CA ILE A 263 22.42 -16.89 7.12
C ILE A 263 23.65 -16.24 7.76
N GLN A 264 24.30 -15.28 7.11
CA GLN A 264 25.47 -14.57 7.63
C GLN A 264 25.14 -13.44 8.61
N THR A 265 23.87 -13.04 8.73
CA THR A 265 23.46 -11.90 9.57
C THR A 265 23.55 -12.19 11.06
N GLU A 266 23.77 -11.14 11.85
CA GLU A 266 23.66 -11.19 13.32
C GLU A 266 22.23 -11.52 13.74
N ASP A 267 21.25 -10.96 13.04
CA ASP A 267 19.82 -11.16 13.31
C ASP A 267 19.41 -12.63 13.19
N LYS A 268 19.99 -13.39 12.24
CA LYS A 268 19.76 -14.83 12.14
C LYS A 268 20.25 -15.56 13.40
N LYS A 269 21.45 -15.21 13.91
CA LYS A 269 21.97 -15.82 15.15
C LYS A 269 21.10 -15.48 16.34
N GLU A 270 20.71 -14.21 16.45
CA GLU A 270 19.82 -13.73 17.51
C GLU A 270 18.47 -14.45 17.45
N GLY A 271 17.84 -14.57 16.28
CA GLY A 271 16.54 -15.22 16.11
C GLY A 271 16.58 -16.70 16.54
N LEU A 272 17.62 -17.44 16.13
CA LEU A 272 17.78 -18.84 16.51
C LEU A 272 18.06 -19.02 18.00
N ASN A 273 18.94 -18.20 18.59
CA ASN A 273 19.25 -18.27 20.01
C ASN A 273 18.02 -17.91 20.86
N ALA A 274 17.32 -16.83 20.51
CA ALA A 274 16.11 -16.41 21.21
C ALA A 274 15.02 -17.51 21.17
N PHE A 275 14.86 -18.19 20.04
CA PHE A 275 13.94 -19.32 19.90
C PHE A 275 14.32 -20.49 20.83
N LEU A 276 15.60 -20.89 20.85
CA LEU A 276 16.12 -21.99 21.70
C LEU A 276 16.00 -21.64 23.19
N GLU A 277 16.24 -20.38 23.54
CA GLU A 277 16.16 -19.85 24.89
C GLU A 277 14.74 -19.46 25.32
N LYS A 278 13.73 -19.60 24.44
CA LYS A 278 12.33 -19.25 24.68
C LYS A 278 12.11 -17.79 25.12
N ARG A 279 12.88 -16.87 24.53
CA ARG A 279 12.74 -15.42 24.76
C ARG A 279 12.40 -14.66 23.48
N LYS A 280 11.96 -13.41 23.61
CA LYS A 280 11.78 -12.55 22.42
C LYS A 280 13.14 -12.17 21.82
N PRO A 281 13.29 -12.20 20.47
CA PRO A 281 14.50 -11.73 19.80
C PRO A 281 14.59 -10.20 19.82
N VAL A 282 15.83 -9.68 19.72
CA VAL A 282 16.12 -8.26 19.57
C VAL A 282 16.89 -8.06 18.28
N PHE A 283 16.18 -7.84 17.19
CA PHE A 283 16.77 -7.66 15.86
C PHE A 283 17.33 -6.24 15.66
N LYS A 284 18.48 -6.15 14.98
CA LYS A 284 19.22 -4.90 14.76
C LYS A 284 19.36 -4.54 13.27
N GLY A 285 18.95 -5.41 12.34
CA GLY A 285 19.14 -5.21 10.92
C GLY A 285 20.60 -5.35 10.47
N LYS A 286 21.34 -6.29 11.06
CA LYS A 286 22.78 -6.52 10.79
C LYS A 286 23.09 -7.97 10.52
#